data_65ae368583952e1d0c7856c59fbf5605
#
_entry.id   65ae368583952e1d0c7856c59fbf5605
#
_cell.length_a   1.000
_cell.length_b   1.000
_cell.length_c   1.000
_cell.angle_alpha   90.00
_cell.angle_beta   90.00
_cell.angle_gamma   90.00
#
_symmetry.space_group_name_H-M   'P 1'
#
loop_
_entity.id
_entity.type
_entity.pdbx_description
1 polymer ?
#
loop_
_entity_poly.entity_id
_entity_poly.type
_entity_poly.pdbx_seq_one_letter_code
_entity_poly.pdbx_strand_id
1 'polypeptide(L)'
;MRLHIFNPEHDIALAANLKRFTAPHAGRQMRADLGFLPALWADDGDFVLVDDVAAALESVRHVRKYAHDVAFVSLADLKGLTPFVDDLIIDSWGWDITLKDQLLRANGALAGCMPSDEVLSTVRQMSSRRFAASELLPVLVNSHNGLVGESCYCETMESVSETVERYGCQAVLKSPWSSSGRGVRYVRTPADYARLSGWAANIVRQQGGIMVEPLYAKVCDFGMEFCVNKDGVVSYRGLSLFATSGGAYTGGLCATEKDKREMLSRSVDMQLLDKVCDDIRSILAPQFKGVYAGAFGIDMMAV
;
A
#
# COMPACT_ATOMS: atom_id res chain seq x y z
N MET A 1 7.98 23.54 -4.41
CA MET A 1 7.01 23.64 -3.30
C MET A 1 6.06 22.43 -3.39
N ARG A 2 5.77 21.77 -2.27
CA ARG A 2 4.89 20.58 -2.24
C ARG A 2 3.71 20.79 -1.32
N LEU A 3 2.61 20.10 -1.63
CA LEU A 3 1.48 19.90 -0.74
C LEU A 3 1.48 18.42 -0.34
N HIS A 4 1.94 18.15 0.86
CA HIS A 4 1.94 16.79 1.41
C HIS A 4 0.58 16.42 1.99
N ILE A 5 0.14 15.17 1.76
CA ILE A 5 -1.16 14.68 2.23
C ILE A 5 -0.98 13.28 2.82
N PHE A 6 -1.27 13.14 4.10
CA PHE A 6 -1.34 11.84 4.77
C PHE A 6 -2.78 11.33 4.76
N ASN A 7 -3.08 10.40 3.85
CA ASN A 7 -4.39 9.75 3.70
C ASN A 7 -4.30 8.22 3.93
N PRO A 8 -4.16 7.78 5.20
CA PRO A 8 -3.92 6.38 5.56
C PRO A 8 -5.09 5.44 5.22
N GLU A 9 -6.25 5.99 4.90
CA GLU A 9 -7.43 5.26 4.40
C GLU A 9 -7.36 4.89 2.92
N HIS A 10 -6.28 5.22 2.23
CA HIS A 10 -6.09 5.05 0.79
C HIS A 10 -6.44 3.65 0.27
N ASP A 11 -5.96 2.58 0.92
CA ASP A 11 -6.25 1.20 0.49
C ASP A 11 -7.75 0.88 0.51
N ILE A 12 -8.49 1.42 1.48
CA ILE A 12 -9.94 1.23 1.57
C ILE A 12 -10.64 2.06 0.49
N ALA A 13 -10.12 3.24 0.17
CA ALA A 13 -10.63 4.07 -0.92
C ALA A 13 -10.40 3.40 -2.28
N LEU A 14 -9.22 2.78 -2.51
CA LEU A 14 -8.94 1.96 -3.70
C LEU A 14 -9.90 0.77 -3.82
N ALA A 15 -10.19 0.08 -2.70
CA ALA A 15 -11.14 -1.02 -2.69
C ALA A 15 -12.56 -0.55 -3.06
N ALA A 16 -13.00 0.56 -2.48
CA ALA A 16 -14.32 1.13 -2.73
C ALA A 16 -14.47 1.71 -4.14
N ASN A 17 -13.41 2.32 -4.68
CA ASN A 17 -13.36 2.96 -6.00
C ASN A 17 -14.52 3.95 -6.26
N LEU A 18 -14.82 4.79 -5.29
CA LEU A 18 -15.91 5.77 -5.34
C LEU A 18 -15.35 7.19 -5.25
N LYS A 19 -15.83 8.11 -6.10
CA LYS A 19 -15.50 9.55 -6.00
C LYS A 19 -15.88 10.13 -4.64
N ARG A 20 -17.03 9.73 -4.11
CA ARG A 20 -17.54 10.15 -2.79
C ARG A 20 -17.55 8.95 -1.86
N PHE A 21 -16.41 8.72 -1.24
CA PHE A 21 -16.24 7.68 -0.25
C PHE A 21 -15.98 8.29 1.12
N THR A 22 -16.64 7.75 2.15
CA THR A 22 -16.38 8.10 3.54
C THR A 22 -15.69 6.92 4.20
N ALA A 23 -14.44 7.10 4.57
CA ALA A 23 -13.67 6.08 5.24
C ALA A 23 -14.30 5.70 6.61
N PRO A 24 -14.11 4.46 7.09
CA PRO A 24 -14.48 4.06 8.44
C PRO A 24 -13.87 5.00 9.49
N HIS A 25 -14.55 5.10 10.65
CA HIS A 25 -14.14 6.00 11.73
C HIS A 25 -12.64 5.86 12.10
N ALA A 26 -12.12 4.64 12.23
CA ALA A 26 -10.72 4.40 12.58
C ALA A 26 -9.72 4.99 11.55
N GLY A 27 -10.01 4.93 10.24
CA GLY A 27 -9.17 5.54 9.21
C GLY A 27 -9.20 7.06 9.28
N ARG A 28 -10.38 7.65 9.46
CA ARG A 28 -10.54 9.10 9.62
C ARG A 28 -9.87 9.61 10.90
N GLN A 29 -9.99 8.87 12.00
CA GLN A 29 -9.33 9.20 13.25
C GLN A 29 -7.81 9.17 13.09
N MET A 30 -7.25 8.13 12.43
CA MET A 30 -5.82 8.05 12.16
C MET A 30 -5.34 9.23 11.32
N ARG A 31 -6.10 9.66 10.31
CA ARG A 31 -5.75 10.86 9.52
C ARG A 31 -5.79 12.12 10.38
N ALA A 32 -6.82 12.30 11.21
CA ALA A 32 -6.93 13.45 12.10
C ALA A 32 -5.78 13.52 13.12
N ASP A 33 -5.42 12.38 13.73
CA ASP A 33 -4.39 12.31 14.77
C ASP A 33 -2.96 12.44 14.20
N LEU A 34 -2.72 11.91 13.00
CA LEU A 34 -1.38 11.76 12.42
C LEU A 34 -1.17 12.59 11.14
N GLY A 35 -2.14 13.39 10.72
CA GLY A 35 -2.04 14.22 9.50
C GLY A 35 -0.86 15.18 9.47
N PHE A 36 -0.29 15.52 10.61
CA PHE A 36 0.90 16.36 10.74
C PHE A 36 2.21 15.64 10.40
N LEU A 37 2.25 14.30 10.36
CA LEU A 37 3.48 13.52 10.17
C LEU A 37 4.32 13.91 8.95
N PRO A 38 3.75 14.34 7.80
CA PRO A 38 4.56 14.80 6.68
C PRO A 38 5.58 15.90 7.03
N ALA A 39 5.35 16.68 8.07
CA ALA A 39 6.33 17.65 8.55
C ALA A 39 7.69 17.02 8.97
N LEU A 40 7.76 15.68 9.15
CA LEU A 40 9.00 14.98 9.48
C LEU A 40 9.89 14.69 8.24
N TRP A 41 9.35 14.78 7.01
CA TRP A 41 10.08 14.50 5.77
C TRP A 41 9.85 15.51 4.64
N ALA A 42 9.02 16.53 4.86
CA ALA A 42 8.84 17.64 3.96
C ALA A 42 10.10 18.52 3.88
N ASP A 43 10.16 19.43 2.92
CA ASP A 43 11.15 20.49 2.89
C ASP A 43 10.62 21.74 3.60
N ASP A 44 11.51 22.59 4.12
CA ASP A 44 11.11 23.86 4.72
C ASP A 44 10.37 24.73 3.69
N GLY A 45 9.22 25.27 4.08
CA GLY A 45 8.33 26.07 3.23
C GLY A 45 7.31 25.27 2.44
N ASP A 46 7.25 23.94 2.58
CA ASP A 46 6.19 23.12 2.02
C ASP A 46 4.88 23.24 2.81
N PHE A 47 3.79 22.75 2.21
CA PHE A 47 2.47 22.68 2.82
C PHE A 47 2.14 21.27 3.27
N VAL A 48 1.40 21.13 4.37
CA VAL A 48 0.84 19.86 4.85
C VAL A 48 -0.67 20.00 5.03
N LEU A 49 -1.43 19.19 4.28
CA LEU A 49 -2.89 19.18 4.40
C LEU A 49 -3.31 18.39 5.63
N VAL A 50 -4.09 19.03 6.50
CA VAL A 50 -4.62 18.46 7.74
C VAL A 50 -6.11 18.73 7.89
N ASP A 51 -6.78 17.95 8.71
CA ASP A 51 -8.21 18.17 9.00
C ASP A 51 -8.42 19.37 9.94
N ASP A 52 -7.49 19.58 10.91
CA ASP A 52 -7.51 20.68 11.88
C ASP A 52 -6.08 21.24 12.06
N VAL A 53 -5.89 22.50 11.65
CA VAL A 53 -4.60 23.18 11.71
C VAL A 53 -4.14 23.40 13.15
N ALA A 54 -5.06 23.73 14.07
CA ALA A 54 -4.70 23.97 15.47
C ALA A 54 -4.24 22.70 16.17
N ALA A 55 -4.94 21.58 15.92
CA ALA A 55 -4.55 20.26 16.42
C ALA A 55 -3.20 19.80 15.84
N ALA A 56 -2.94 20.03 14.55
CA ALA A 56 -1.66 19.70 13.92
C ALA A 56 -0.50 20.51 14.50
N LEU A 57 -0.69 21.81 14.72
CA LEU A 57 0.30 22.71 15.36
C LEU A 57 0.61 22.25 16.79
N GLU A 58 -0.37 21.76 17.55
CA GLU A 58 -0.15 21.21 18.88
C GLU A 58 0.62 19.88 18.80
N SER A 59 0.20 18.98 17.92
CA SER A 59 0.82 17.67 17.77
C SER A 59 2.28 17.74 17.31
N VAL A 60 2.62 18.63 16.37
CA VAL A 60 4.00 18.79 15.90
C VAL A 60 4.96 19.30 16.97
N ARG A 61 4.48 19.95 18.04
CA ARG A 61 5.32 20.39 19.16
C ARG A 61 6.03 19.23 19.84
N HIS A 62 5.40 18.06 19.91
CA HIS A 62 5.99 16.86 20.53
C HIS A 62 7.16 16.29 19.74
N VAL A 63 7.24 16.59 18.44
CA VAL A 63 8.28 16.13 17.50
C VAL A 63 9.07 17.27 16.86
N ARG A 64 8.93 18.51 17.37
CA ARG A 64 9.50 19.74 16.79
C ARG A 64 10.99 19.63 16.46
N LYS A 65 11.75 18.88 17.25
CA LYS A 65 13.19 18.66 17.03
C LYS A 65 13.50 17.98 15.68
N TYR A 66 12.52 17.25 15.15
CA TYR A 66 12.68 16.44 13.94
C TYR A 66 11.82 16.95 12.78
N ALA A 67 10.93 17.90 13.03
CA ALA A 67 10.01 18.43 12.04
C ALA A 67 10.62 19.63 11.29
N HIS A 68 10.33 19.71 10.01
CA HIS A 68 10.65 20.83 9.14
C HIS A 68 9.68 22.00 9.37
N ASP A 69 10.04 23.19 8.88
CA ASP A 69 9.22 24.39 8.98
C ASP A 69 8.21 24.41 7.83
N VAL A 70 7.04 23.84 8.05
CA VAL A 70 5.96 23.69 7.07
C VAL A 70 4.75 24.53 7.42
N ALA A 71 3.94 24.88 6.42
CA ALA A 71 2.64 25.52 6.63
C ALA A 71 1.52 24.45 6.64
N PHE A 72 0.85 24.27 7.79
CA PHE A 72 -0.37 23.45 7.84
C PHE A 72 -1.54 24.18 7.21
N VAL A 73 -2.27 23.49 6.33
CA VAL A 73 -3.45 24.00 5.63
C VAL A 73 -4.62 23.01 5.74
N SER A 74 -5.84 23.52 5.86
CA SER A 74 -7.06 22.74 5.77
C SER A 74 -7.60 22.70 4.33
N LEU A 75 -8.61 21.87 4.07
CA LEU A 75 -9.31 21.88 2.77
C LEU A 75 -9.92 23.25 2.43
N ALA A 76 -10.34 24.01 3.43
CA ALA A 76 -10.89 25.34 3.24
C ALA A 76 -9.82 26.37 2.76
N ASP A 77 -8.56 26.14 3.18
CA ASP A 77 -7.44 27.03 2.87
C ASP A 77 -6.84 26.77 1.47
N LEU A 78 -7.17 25.65 0.83
CA LEU A 78 -6.57 25.25 -0.46
C LEU A 78 -6.79 26.28 -1.58
N LYS A 79 -7.85 27.10 -1.51
CA LYS A 79 -8.06 28.21 -2.47
C LYS A 79 -6.91 29.23 -2.43
N GLY A 80 -6.27 29.39 -1.28
CA GLY A 80 -5.09 30.23 -1.11
C GLY A 80 -3.87 29.75 -1.89
N LEU A 81 -3.83 28.48 -2.31
CA LEU A 81 -2.74 27.91 -3.10
C LEU A 81 -2.86 28.20 -4.60
N THR A 82 -3.95 28.80 -5.08
CA THR A 82 -4.16 29.12 -6.51
C THR A 82 -2.98 29.87 -7.15
N PRO A 83 -2.31 30.83 -6.50
CA PRO A 83 -1.16 31.53 -7.09
C PRO A 83 0.08 30.63 -7.30
N PHE A 84 0.13 29.45 -6.71
CA PHE A 84 1.29 28.57 -6.71
C PHE A 84 1.12 27.33 -7.58
N VAL A 85 -0.05 27.16 -8.25
CA VAL A 85 -0.40 25.90 -8.94
C VAL A 85 0.61 25.49 -10.02
N ASP A 86 1.26 26.43 -10.68
CA ASP A 86 2.21 26.13 -11.76
C ASP A 86 3.48 25.43 -11.26
N ASP A 87 3.87 25.67 -10.00
CA ASP A 87 5.05 25.10 -9.35
C ASP A 87 4.70 24.11 -8.23
N LEU A 88 3.41 23.83 -8.02
CA LEU A 88 2.94 23.00 -6.93
C LEU A 88 2.97 21.51 -7.31
N ILE A 89 3.63 20.72 -6.50
CA ILE A 89 3.58 19.25 -6.58
C ILE A 89 2.71 18.73 -5.43
N ILE A 90 1.68 17.95 -5.73
CA ILE A 90 0.88 17.28 -4.71
C ILE A 90 1.51 15.92 -4.42
N ASP A 91 1.97 15.74 -3.18
CA ASP A 91 2.64 14.55 -2.67
C ASP A 91 1.74 13.85 -1.64
N SER A 92 0.90 12.94 -2.10
CA SER A 92 -0.03 12.19 -1.26
C SER A 92 0.58 10.86 -0.82
N TRP A 93 0.18 10.38 0.36
CA TRP A 93 0.49 9.01 0.80
C TRP A 93 0.03 7.99 -0.23
N GLY A 94 -1.13 8.20 -0.83
CA GLY A 94 -1.59 7.42 -1.96
C GLY A 94 -2.65 8.14 -2.77
N TRP A 95 -2.55 8.05 -4.11
CA TRP A 95 -3.51 8.63 -5.03
C TRP A 95 -4.70 7.69 -5.28
N ASP A 96 -5.90 8.21 -5.06
CA ASP A 96 -7.16 7.56 -5.41
C ASP A 96 -8.20 8.57 -5.92
N ILE A 97 -9.29 8.06 -6.49
CA ILE A 97 -10.33 8.89 -7.08
C ILE A 97 -11.09 9.72 -6.04
N THR A 98 -11.13 9.27 -4.78
CA THR A 98 -11.77 10.00 -3.67
C THR A 98 -10.96 11.24 -3.31
N LEU A 99 -9.64 11.09 -3.13
CA LEU A 99 -8.74 12.20 -2.84
C LEU A 99 -8.78 13.23 -3.97
N LYS A 100 -8.67 12.78 -5.23
CA LYS A 100 -8.76 13.68 -6.39
C LYS A 100 -10.05 14.48 -6.39
N ASP A 101 -11.21 13.85 -6.22
CA ASP A 101 -12.51 14.53 -6.17
C ASP A 101 -12.60 15.52 -4.98
N GLN A 102 -12.04 15.16 -3.83
CA GLN A 102 -11.99 16.02 -2.65
C GLN A 102 -11.20 17.31 -2.90
N LEU A 103 -10.00 17.18 -3.48
CA LEU A 103 -9.14 18.31 -3.81
C LEU A 103 -9.75 19.21 -4.89
N LEU A 104 -10.33 18.62 -5.96
CA LEU A 104 -11.00 19.38 -7.03
C LEU A 104 -12.18 20.19 -6.51
N ARG A 105 -12.95 19.64 -5.57
CA ARG A 105 -14.06 20.39 -4.95
C ARG A 105 -13.57 21.52 -4.06
N ALA A 106 -12.43 21.35 -3.39
CA ALA A 106 -11.85 22.38 -2.55
C ALA A 106 -11.22 23.50 -3.39
N ASN A 107 -10.48 23.15 -4.44
CA ASN A 107 -9.87 24.10 -5.38
C ASN A 107 -9.73 23.49 -6.77
N GLY A 108 -10.59 23.89 -7.71
CA GLY A 108 -10.56 23.40 -9.10
C GLY A 108 -9.28 23.77 -9.87
N ALA A 109 -8.54 24.82 -9.46
CA ALA A 109 -7.28 25.19 -10.09
C ALA A 109 -6.19 24.13 -9.93
N LEU A 110 -6.30 23.23 -8.92
CA LEU A 110 -5.37 22.12 -8.69
C LEU A 110 -5.47 20.99 -9.74
N ALA A 111 -6.40 21.05 -10.69
CA ALA A 111 -6.61 19.99 -11.68
C ALA A 111 -5.34 19.62 -12.46
N GLY A 112 -4.51 20.62 -12.81
CA GLY A 112 -3.24 20.42 -13.53
C GLY A 112 -2.13 19.75 -12.70
N CYS A 113 -2.26 19.77 -11.37
CA CYS A 113 -1.29 19.17 -10.44
C CYS A 113 -1.61 17.70 -10.10
N MET A 114 -2.70 17.12 -10.63
CA MET A 114 -3.20 15.81 -10.25
C MET A 114 -3.07 14.81 -11.41
N PRO A 115 -2.93 13.50 -11.10
CA PRO A 115 -2.96 12.47 -12.13
C PRO A 115 -4.30 12.41 -12.86
N SER A 116 -4.29 11.98 -14.13
CA SER A 116 -5.50 11.74 -14.90
C SER A 116 -6.31 10.58 -14.33
N ASP A 117 -7.58 10.41 -14.74
CA ASP A 117 -8.42 9.30 -14.29
C ASP A 117 -7.88 7.95 -14.81
N GLU A 118 -7.26 7.94 -16.00
CA GLU A 118 -6.60 6.76 -16.58
C GLU A 118 -5.40 6.34 -15.74
N VAL A 119 -4.55 7.30 -15.32
CA VAL A 119 -3.41 7.03 -14.43
C VAL A 119 -3.90 6.48 -13.09
N LEU A 120 -4.94 7.08 -12.50
CA LEU A 120 -5.52 6.58 -11.24
C LEU A 120 -6.09 5.16 -11.37
N SER A 121 -6.73 4.86 -12.52
CA SER A 121 -7.22 3.50 -12.81
C SER A 121 -6.07 2.50 -12.89
N THR A 122 -4.98 2.86 -13.56
CA THR A 122 -3.79 2.01 -13.68
C THR A 122 -3.10 1.81 -12.34
N VAL A 123 -2.89 2.87 -11.56
CA VAL A 123 -2.32 2.79 -10.19
C VAL A 123 -3.18 1.88 -9.32
N ARG A 124 -4.51 2.01 -9.38
CA ARG A 124 -5.43 1.13 -8.65
C ARG A 124 -5.25 -0.34 -9.04
N GLN A 125 -5.12 -0.65 -10.34
CA GLN A 125 -4.88 -2.02 -10.80
C GLN A 125 -3.55 -2.56 -10.30
N MET A 126 -2.47 -1.78 -10.39
CA MET A 126 -1.14 -2.14 -9.92
C MET A 126 -1.06 -2.32 -8.40
N SER A 127 -1.90 -1.61 -7.63
CA SER A 127 -2.00 -1.77 -6.18
C SER A 127 -2.77 -3.02 -5.75
N SER A 128 -3.41 -3.72 -6.68
CA SER A 128 -4.14 -4.96 -6.38
C SER A 128 -3.18 -6.13 -6.18
N ARG A 129 -3.48 -7.02 -5.22
CA ARG A 129 -2.78 -8.31 -5.08
C ARG A 129 -2.85 -9.16 -6.35
N ARG A 130 -3.91 -9.01 -7.18
CA ARG A 130 -4.01 -9.65 -8.48
C ARG A 130 -2.82 -9.28 -9.37
N PHE A 131 -2.41 -8.01 -9.41
CA PHE A 131 -1.29 -7.56 -10.21
C PHE A 131 0.02 -8.28 -9.82
N ALA A 132 0.34 -8.31 -8.53
CA ALA A 132 1.53 -9.02 -8.06
C ALA A 132 1.46 -10.53 -8.37
N ALA A 133 0.28 -11.14 -8.27
CA ALA A 133 0.06 -12.55 -8.56
C ALA A 133 0.16 -12.91 -10.05
N SER A 134 -0.20 -12.00 -10.97
CA SER A 134 -0.14 -12.25 -12.42
C SER A 134 1.17 -11.80 -13.04
N GLU A 135 1.72 -10.66 -12.64
CA GLU A 135 2.82 -10.01 -13.34
C GLU A 135 4.19 -10.25 -12.67
N LEU A 136 4.22 -10.41 -11.35
CA LEU A 136 5.47 -10.48 -10.60
C LEU A 136 5.78 -11.89 -10.10
N LEU A 137 4.87 -12.49 -9.35
CA LEU A 137 5.09 -13.77 -8.67
C LEU A 137 5.49 -14.92 -9.62
N PRO A 138 4.82 -15.15 -10.77
CA PRO A 138 5.18 -16.24 -11.66
C PRO A 138 6.58 -16.08 -12.28
N VAL A 139 6.96 -14.84 -12.61
CA VAL A 139 8.28 -14.56 -13.18
C VAL A 139 9.37 -14.86 -12.17
N LEU A 140 9.20 -14.39 -10.94
CA LEU A 140 10.18 -14.60 -9.86
C LEU A 140 10.31 -16.09 -9.48
N VAL A 141 9.20 -16.78 -9.31
CA VAL A 141 9.20 -18.22 -8.95
C VAL A 141 9.84 -19.08 -10.04
N ASN A 142 9.60 -18.77 -11.32
CA ASN A 142 10.19 -19.50 -12.43
C ASN A 142 11.69 -19.18 -12.62
N SER A 143 12.16 -18.02 -12.18
CA SER A 143 13.56 -17.58 -12.35
C SER A 143 14.47 -18.02 -11.22
N HIS A 144 13.93 -18.35 -10.05
CA HIS A 144 14.73 -18.60 -8.85
C HIS A 144 14.37 -19.91 -8.15
N ASN A 145 15.30 -20.84 -8.14
CA ASN A 145 15.20 -22.02 -7.28
C ASN A 145 15.24 -21.59 -5.80
N GLY A 146 14.30 -22.10 -5.00
CA GLY A 146 14.17 -21.74 -3.58
C GLY A 146 13.18 -20.61 -3.31
N LEU A 147 12.66 -19.94 -4.35
CA LEU A 147 11.50 -19.09 -4.22
C LEU A 147 10.23 -19.89 -4.51
N VAL A 148 9.26 -19.83 -3.61
CA VAL A 148 7.98 -20.52 -3.76
C VAL A 148 6.84 -19.51 -3.64
N GLY A 149 5.74 -19.80 -4.30
CA GLY A 149 4.52 -18.99 -4.20
C GLY A 149 3.52 -19.35 -5.28
N GLU A 150 2.29 -19.39 -4.90
CA GLU A 150 1.14 -19.54 -5.79
C GLU A 150 0.02 -18.64 -5.28
N SER A 151 -0.65 -17.94 -6.18
CA SER A 151 -1.77 -17.07 -5.83
C SER A 151 -2.77 -17.08 -6.98
N CYS A 152 -4.00 -17.54 -6.71
CA CYS A 152 -5.06 -17.64 -7.69
C CYS A 152 -6.08 -16.53 -7.48
N TYR A 153 -6.40 -15.79 -8.56
CA TYR A 153 -7.51 -14.85 -8.54
C TYR A 153 -8.80 -15.56 -8.96
N CYS A 154 -9.76 -15.65 -8.05
CA CYS A 154 -11.04 -16.33 -8.23
C CYS A 154 -12.16 -15.29 -8.34
N GLU A 155 -12.89 -15.29 -9.45
CA GLU A 155 -13.97 -14.34 -9.76
C GLU A 155 -15.36 -14.87 -9.36
N THR A 156 -15.47 -16.18 -9.06
CA THR A 156 -16.72 -16.81 -8.65
C THR A 156 -16.52 -17.65 -7.39
N MET A 157 -17.59 -17.92 -6.65
CA MET A 157 -17.51 -18.76 -5.46
C MET A 157 -17.23 -20.23 -5.79
N GLU A 158 -17.57 -20.69 -6.99
CA GLU A 158 -17.24 -22.01 -7.50
C GLU A 158 -15.72 -22.13 -7.63
N SER A 159 -15.06 -21.18 -8.30
CA SER A 159 -13.59 -21.17 -8.45
C SER A 159 -12.86 -21.01 -7.11
N VAL A 160 -13.45 -20.31 -6.14
CA VAL A 160 -12.91 -20.24 -4.77
C VAL A 160 -12.97 -21.61 -4.11
N SER A 161 -14.12 -22.32 -4.18
CA SER A 161 -14.28 -23.64 -3.59
C SER A 161 -13.30 -24.65 -4.18
N GLU A 162 -13.24 -24.74 -5.50
CA GLU A 162 -12.32 -25.63 -6.22
C GLU A 162 -10.86 -25.38 -5.85
N THR A 163 -10.45 -24.09 -5.74
CA THR A 163 -9.09 -23.75 -5.38
C THR A 163 -8.77 -24.07 -3.91
N VAL A 164 -9.70 -23.81 -2.98
CA VAL A 164 -9.55 -24.17 -1.57
C VAL A 164 -9.47 -25.70 -1.41
N GLU A 165 -10.29 -26.46 -2.14
CA GLU A 165 -10.25 -27.93 -2.14
C GLU A 165 -8.94 -28.45 -2.72
N ARG A 166 -8.43 -27.87 -3.81
CA ARG A 166 -7.12 -28.20 -4.41
C ARG A 166 -5.98 -28.04 -3.42
N TYR A 167 -6.06 -27.08 -2.49
CA TYR A 167 -5.08 -26.92 -1.41
C TYR A 167 -5.42 -27.75 -0.14
N GLY A 168 -6.34 -28.71 -0.24
CA GLY A 168 -6.72 -29.59 0.89
C GLY A 168 -7.32 -28.82 2.07
N CYS A 169 -8.05 -27.74 1.81
CA CYS A 169 -8.56 -26.80 2.83
C CYS A 169 -7.46 -26.17 3.70
N GLN A 170 -6.23 -26.05 3.17
CA GLN A 170 -5.12 -25.34 3.76
C GLN A 170 -4.84 -24.11 2.89
N ALA A 171 -5.62 -23.05 3.05
CA ALA A 171 -5.60 -21.87 2.18
C ALA A 171 -5.65 -20.55 2.95
N VAL A 172 -5.20 -19.48 2.28
CA VAL A 172 -5.36 -18.11 2.73
C VAL A 172 -6.20 -17.35 1.71
N LEU A 173 -7.31 -16.79 2.15
CA LEU A 173 -8.17 -15.93 1.34
C LEU A 173 -7.75 -14.48 1.57
N LYS A 174 -7.49 -13.72 0.49
CA LYS A 174 -7.07 -12.33 0.58
C LYS A 174 -7.92 -11.43 -0.32
N SER A 175 -8.44 -10.33 0.22
CA SER A 175 -9.10 -9.30 -0.61
C SER A 175 -8.08 -8.69 -1.58
N PRO A 176 -8.45 -8.40 -2.86
CA PRO A 176 -7.56 -7.75 -3.82
C PRO A 176 -6.97 -6.44 -3.32
N TRP A 177 -7.78 -5.60 -2.67
CA TRP A 177 -7.35 -4.37 -2.02
C TRP A 177 -7.67 -4.43 -0.54
N SER A 178 -6.65 -4.38 0.29
CA SER A 178 -6.77 -4.24 1.75
C SER A 178 -5.40 -4.02 2.37
N SER A 179 -5.36 -3.43 3.56
CA SER A 179 -4.14 -3.20 4.34
C SER A 179 -4.23 -3.80 5.73
N SER A 180 -3.08 -3.88 6.40
CA SER A 180 -2.94 -4.23 7.82
C SER A 180 -3.63 -5.55 8.22
N GLY A 181 -3.68 -6.52 7.31
CA GLY A 181 -4.27 -7.85 7.54
C GLY A 181 -5.80 -7.90 7.60
N ARG A 182 -6.50 -6.76 7.46
CA ARG A 182 -7.98 -6.72 7.57
C ARG A 182 -8.68 -7.56 6.49
N GLY A 183 -8.08 -7.68 5.32
CA GLY A 183 -8.58 -8.47 4.19
C GLY A 183 -7.99 -9.86 4.08
N VAL A 184 -7.44 -10.45 5.15
CA VAL A 184 -6.82 -11.77 5.15
C VAL A 184 -7.62 -12.72 6.05
N ARG A 185 -7.91 -13.93 5.56
CA ARG A 185 -8.60 -14.98 6.31
C ARG A 185 -7.92 -16.32 6.07
N TYR A 186 -7.78 -17.09 7.12
CA TYR A 186 -7.12 -18.40 7.09
C TYR A 186 -8.17 -19.52 7.09
N VAL A 187 -8.04 -20.43 6.12
CA VAL A 187 -8.78 -21.68 6.04
C VAL A 187 -7.83 -22.79 6.42
N ARG A 188 -8.09 -23.47 7.54
CA ARG A 188 -7.30 -24.62 8.03
C ARG A 188 -8.10 -25.91 8.03
N THR A 189 -9.42 -25.79 7.94
CA THR A 189 -10.37 -26.90 7.94
C THR A 189 -11.54 -26.60 7.00
N PRO A 190 -12.28 -27.62 6.53
CA PRO A 190 -13.54 -27.39 5.80
C PRO A 190 -14.55 -26.55 6.57
N ALA A 191 -14.58 -26.67 7.91
CA ALA A 191 -15.47 -25.86 8.76
C ALA A 191 -15.07 -24.37 8.76
N ASP A 192 -13.78 -24.06 8.67
CA ASP A 192 -13.33 -22.66 8.51
C ASP A 192 -13.82 -22.09 7.19
N TYR A 193 -13.69 -22.85 6.09
CA TYR A 193 -14.18 -22.40 4.79
C TYR A 193 -15.69 -22.15 4.80
N ALA A 194 -16.46 -23.07 5.34
CA ALA A 194 -17.92 -22.89 5.47
C ALA A 194 -18.30 -21.61 6.22
N ARG A 195 -17.59 -21.31 7.32
CA ARG A 195 -17.79 -20.08 8.11
C ARG A 195 -17.39 -18.82 7.36
N LEU A 196 -16.37 -18.88 6.50
CA LEU A 196 -15.80 -17.75 5.77
C LEU A 196 -16.45 -17.52 4.40
N SER A 197 -17.26 -18.45 3.88
CA SER A 197 -17.85 -18.40 2.55
C SER A 197 -18.69 -17.14 2.32
N GLY A 198 -19.46 -16.70 3.31
CA GLY A 198 -20.25 -15.46 3.22
C GLY A 198 -19.36 -14.20 3.12
N TRP A 199 -18.24 -14.16 3.84
CA TRP A 199 -17.26 -13.08 3.71
C TRP A 199 -16.59 -13.12 2.33
N ALA A 200 -16.15 -14.29 1.85
CA ALA A 200 -15.54 -14.45 0.53
C ALA A 200 -16.49 -14.00 -0.58
N ALA A 201 -17.78 -14.42 -0.53
CA ALA A 201 -18.80 -14.01 -1.49
C ALA A 201 -19.01 -12.49 -1.50
N ASN A 202 -18.96 -11.85 -0.33
CA ASN A 202 -19.06 -10.38 -0.24
C ASN A 202 -17.84 -9.69 -0.90
N ILE A 203 -16.63 -10.20 -0.71
CA ILE A 203 -15.42 -9.67 -1.37
C ILE A 203 -15.50 -9.86 -2.88
N VAL A 204 -15.85 -11.04 -3.37
CA VAL A 204 -16.06 -11.30 -4.81
C VAL A 204 -17.05 -10.31 -5.41
N ARG A 205 -18.17 -10.09 -4.75
CA ARG A 205 -19.19 -9.13 -5.21
C ARG A 205 -18.71 -7.67 -5.21
N GLN A 206 -17.95 -7.26 -4.17
CA GLN A 206 -17.54 -5.86 -4.00
C GLN A 206 -16.28 -5.50 -4.80
N GLN A 207 -15.34 -6.43 -4.92
CA GLN A 207 -14.03 -6.18 -5.52
C GLN A 207 -13.78 -6.97 -6.82
N GLY A 208 -14.80 -7.70 -7.30
CA GLY A 208 -14.75 -8.45 -8.56
C GLY A 208 -14.09 -9.82 -8.46
N GLY A 209 -13.52 -10.18 -7.31
CA GLY A 209 -12.86 -11.45 -7.07
C GLY A 209 -12.10 -11.46 -5.75
N ILE A 210 -11.47 -12.59 -5.46
CA ILE A 210 -10.68 -12.81 -4.24
C ILE A 210 -9.43 -13.62 -4.59
N MET A 211 -8.30 -13.35 -3.90
CA MET A 211 -7.10 -14.16 -4.00
C MET A 211 -7.21 -15.38 -3.09
N VAL A 212 -6.81 -16.53 -3.61
CA VAL A 212 -6.70 -17.80 -2.86
C VAL A 212 -5.27 -18.31 -2.99
N GLU A 213 -4.60 -18.48 -1.87
CA GLU A 213 -3.20 -18.90 -1.79
C GLU A 213 -3.07 -20.14 -0.90
N PRO A 214 -2.04 -20.99 -1.11
CA PRO A 214 -1.75 -22.07 -0.16
C PRO A 214 -1.40 -21.50 1.22
N LEU A 215 -1.76 -22.21 2.28
CA LEU A 215 -1.34 -21.89 3.64
C LEU A 215 0.08 -22.43 3.87
N TYR A 216 1.08 -21.58 3.78
CA TYR A 216 2.47 -21.92 4.04
C TYR A 216 2.79 -21.94 5.54
N ALA A 217 3.78 -22.75 5.93
CA ALA A 217 4.35 -22.78 7.28
C ALA A 217 5.31 -21.60 7.49
N LYS A 218 4.73 -20.43 7.64
CA LYS A 218 5.45 -19.16 7.74
C LYS A 218 6.38 -19.10 8.96
N VAL A 219 7.64 -18.72 8.73
CA VAL A 219 8.66 -18.44 9.75
C VAL A 219 8.63 -16.97 10.15
N CYS A 220 8.72 -16.04 9.18
CA CYS A 220 8.66 -14.60 9.44
C CYS A 220 8.09 -13.83 8.24
N ASP A 221 7.54 -12.66 8.50
CA ASP A 221 7.15 -11.68 7.49
C ASP A 221 8.26 -10.65 7.31
N PHE A 222 8.45 -10.18 6.08
CA PHE A 222 9.31 -9.07 5.75
C PHE A 222 8.85 -8.39 4.46
N GLY A 223 9.33 -7.19 4.20
CA GLY A 223 9.11 -6.48 2.96
C GLY A 223 10.42 -5.94 2.40
N MET A 224 10.44 -5.71 1.10
CA MET A 224 11.44 -4.90 0.42
C MET A 224 10.81 -3.56 0.05
N GLU A 225 11.44 -2.48 0.45
CA GLU A 225 10.98 -1.12 0.19
C GLU A 225 11.73 -0.52 -1.01
N PHE A 226 10.99 0.12 -1.88
CA PHE A 226 11.50 0.72 -3.11
C PHE A 226 10.99 2.14 -3.29
N CYS A 227 11.65 2.87 -4.18
CA CYS A 227 11.17 4.15 -4.69
C CYS A 227 11.39 4.19 -6.20
N VAL A 228 10.40 4.65 -6.93
CA VAL A 228 10.50 4.89 -8.37
C VAL A 228 10.45 6.40 -8.65
N ASN A 229 11.37 6.89 -9.50
CA ASN A 229 11.38 8.28 -9.92
C ASN A 229 10.50 8.50 -11.17
N LYS A 230 10.37 9.75 -11.60
CA LYS A 230 9.57 10.14 -12.78
C LYS A 230 10.04 9.51 -14.09
N ASP A 231 11.32 9.12 -14.17
CA ASP A 231 11.91 8.47 -15.33
C ASP A 231 11.66 6.95 -15.36
N GLY A 232 11.01 6.41 -14.31
CA GLY A 232 10.74 4.98 -14.14
C GLY A 232 11.90 4.19 -13.52
N VAL A 233 12.95 4.87 -13.02
CA VAL A 233 14.08 4.20 -12.36
C VAL A 233 13.66 3.76 -10.96
N VAL A 234 13.68 2.45 -10.73
CA VAL A 234 13.36 1.84 -9.43
C VAL A 234 14.63 1.67 -8.61
N SER A 235 14.63 2.21 -7.41
CA SER A 235 15.72 2.10 -6.43
C SER A 235 15.25 1.37 -5.17
N TYR A 236 16.07 0.42 -4.70
CA TYR A 236 15.85 -0.25 -3.42
C TYR A 236 16.15 0.71 -2.26
N ARG A 237 15.32 0.67 -1.22
CA ARG A 237 15.40 1.56 -0.05
C ARG A 237 15.71 0.84 1.25
N GLY A 238 15.53 -0.47 1.30
CA GLY A 238 15.85 -1.28 2.46
C GLY A 238 14.81 -2.34 2.76
N LEU A 239 15.10 -3.15 3.77
CA LEU A 239 14.18 -4.15 4.32
C LEU A 239 13.21 -3.52 5.32
N SER A 240 12.00 -4.05 5.35
CA SER A 240 11.02 -3.86 6.41
C SER A 240 10.81 -5.21 7.10
N LEU A 241 11.24 -5.35 8.35
CA LEU A 241 10.95 -6.53 9.16
C LEU A 241 9.79 -6.20 10.08
N PHE A 242 8.72 -6.97 10.00
CA PHE A 242 7.51 -6.73 10.77
C PHE A 242 6.92 -8.00 11.36
N ALA A 243 6.12 -7.85 12.38
CA ALA A 243 5.43 -8.94 13.04
C ALA A 243 3.92 -8.87 12.76
N THR A 244 3.30 -10.05 12.67
CA THR A 244 1.85 -10.18 12.54
C THR A 244 1.30 -11.14 13.60
N SER A 245 0.09 -10.87 14.08
CA SER A 245 -0.66 -11.78 14.97
C SER A 245 -2.04 -12.01 14.39
N GLY A 246 -2.39 -13.27 14.10
CA GLY A 246 -3.65 -13.60 13.43
C GLY A 246 -3.81 -12.96 12.05
N GLY A 247 -2.71 -12.58 11.40
CA GLY A 247 -2.68 -11.88 10.12
C GLY A 247 -2.74 -10.35 10.24
N ALA A 248 -2.97 -9.80 11.44
CA ALA A 248 -2.94 -8.36 11.68
C ALA A 248 -1.50 -7.90 11.99
N TYR A 249 -1.09 -6.77 11.40
CA TYR A 249 0.18 -6.13 11.72
C TYR A 249 0.24 -5.69 13.18
N THR A 250 1.35 -6.00 13.87
CA THR A 250 1.56 -5.68 15.28
C THR A 250 2.73 -4.73 15.53
N GLY A 251 3.59 -4.51 14.54
CA GLY A 251 4.71 -3.57 14.64
C GLY A 251 5.84 -3.92 13.70
N GLY A 252 6.68 -2.94 13.37
CA GLY A 252 7.89 -3.07 12.57
C GLY A 252 9.14 -2.87 13.42
N LEU A 253 10.24 -3.48 12.98
CA LEU A 253 11.55 -3.33 13.61
C LEU A 253 12.25 -2.07 13.10
N CYS A 254 12.55 -1.15 13.99
CA CYS A 254 13.41 0.00 13.73
C CYS A 254 14.87 -0.40 14.00
N ALA A 255 15.63 -0.70 12.93
CA ALA A 255 17.02 -1.12 12.99
C ALA A 255 17.76 -0.69 11.72
N THR A 256 19.09 -0.75 11.72
CA THR A 256 19.88 -0.49 10.52
C THR A 256 19.63 -1.57 9.46
N GLU A 257 19.86 -1.24 8.19
CA GLU A 257 19.75 -2.22 7.10
C GLU A 257 20.65 -3.44 7.33
N LYS A 258 21.87 -3.21 7.84
CA LYS A 258 22.81 -4.27 8.20
C LYS A 258 22.20 -5.24 9.22
N ASP A 259 21.66 -4.70 10.30
CA ASP A 259 21.10 -5.53 11.38
C ASP A 259 19.85 -6.30 10.89
N LYS A 260 18.99 -5.66 10.09
CA LYS A 260 17.83 -6.33 9.48
C LYS A 260 18.23 -7.47 8.56
N ARG A 261 19.26 -7.28 7.72
CA ARG A 261 19.79 -8.32 6.84
C ARG A 261 20.41 -9.47 7.63
N GLU A 262 21.16 -9.17 8.70
CA GLU A 262 21.73 -10.19 9.59
C GLU A 262 20.63 -11.03 10.28
N MET A 263 19.57 -10.38 10.74
CA MET A 263 18.42 -11.10 11.33
C MET A 263 17.72 -11.98 10.31
N LEU A 264 17.44 -11.46 9.10
CA LEU A 264 16.74 -12.19 8.07
C LEU A 264 17.56 -13.34 7.48
N SER A 265 18.89 -13.24 7.46
CA SER A 265 19.81 -14.27 6.95
C SER A 265 19.72 -15.62 7.69
N ARG A 266 19.11 -15.64 8.88
CA ARG A 266 18.84 -16.86 9.63
C ARG A 266 17.75 -17.74 8.99
N SER A 267 16.95 -17.16 8.10
CA SER A 267 15.79 -17.82 7.51
C SER A 267 15.73 -17.68 5.97
N VAL A 268 16.52 -16.76 5.40
CA VAL A 268 16.50 -16.44 3.97
C VAL A 268 17.92 -16.37 3.43
N ASP A 269 18.16 -16.98 2.27
CA ASP A 269 19.41 -16.81 1.53
C ASP A 269 19.51 -15.37 1.01
N MET A 270 20.52 -14.63 1.49
CA MET A 270 20.73 -13.23 1.15
C MET A 270 21.15 -13.04 -0.32
N GLN A 271 21.81 -14.02 -0.94
CA GLN A 271 22.19 -13.94 -2.37
C GLN A 271 20.95 -14.13 -3.26
N LEU A 272 20.06 -15.02 -2.86
CA LEU A 272 18.76 -15.17 -3.52
C LEU A 272 17.93 -13.88 -3.37
N LEU A 273 17.90 -13.30 -2.17
CA LEU A 273 17.17 -12.07 -1.90
C LEU A 273 17.66 -10.90 -2.77
N ASP A 274 18.99 -10.76 -2.94
CA ASP A 274 19.58 -9.72 -3.78
C ASP A 274 19.21 -9.88 -5.26
N LYS A 275 19.21 -11.12 -5.78
CA LYS A 275 18.77 -11.41 -7.16
C LYS A 275 17.27 -11.11 -7.35
N VAL A 276 16.45 -11.52 -6.40
CA VAL A 276 14.99 -11.21 -6.41
C VAL A 276 14.76 -9.70 -6.38
N CYS A 277 15.55 -8.95 -5.59
CA CYS A 277 15.48 -7.49 -5.55
C CYS A 277 15.79 -6.87 -6.92
N ASP A 278 16.82 -7.36 -7.62
CA ASP A 278 17.19 -6.86 -8.94
C ASP A 278 16.15 -7.19 -10.00
N ASP A 279 15.54 -8.37 -9.94
CA ASP A 279 14.46 -8.76 -10.86
C ASP A 279 13.19 -7.95 -10.60
N ILE A 280 12.79 -7.72 -9.36
CA ILE A 280 11.66 -6.83 -9.03
C ILE A 280 11.87 -5.46 -9.66
N ARG A 281 13.06 -4.88 -9.53
CA ARG A 281 13.39 -3.58 -10.12
C ARG A 281 13.26 -3.60 -11.64
N SER A 282 13.78 -4.65 -12.28
CA SER A 282 13.78 -4.80 -13.73
C SER A 282 12.38 -5.03 -14.30
N ILE A 283 11.54 -5.82 -13.61
CA ILE A 283 10.17 -6.14 -14.02
C ILE A 283 9.26 -4.90 -13.87
N LEU A 284 9.38 -4.17 -12.75
CA LEU A 284 8.46 -3.09 -12.43
C LEU A 284 8.85 -1.73 -13.05
N ALA A 285 10.12 -1.49 -13.35
CA ALA A 285 10.57 -0.21 -13.92
C ALA A 285 9.81 0.19 -15.19
N PRO A 286 9.64 -0.66 -16.22
CA PRO A 286 8.89 -0.29 -17.42
C PRO A 286 7.40 -0.08 -17.16
N GLN A 287 6.83 -0.75 -16.16
CA GLN A 287 5.41 -0.67 -15.82
C GLN A 287 5.06 0.62 -15.07
N PHE A 288 5.99 1.15 -14.26
CA PHE A 288 5.78 2.40 -13.54
C PHE A 288 6.05 3.65 -14.37
N LYS A 289 6.87 3.53 -15.43
CA LYS A 289 7.28 4.68 -16.24
C LYS A 289 6.08 5.42 -16.83
N GLY A 290 5.94 6.71 -16.48
CA GLY A 290 4.83 7.56 -16.92
C GLY A 290 3.48 7.31 -16.21
N VAL A 291 3.44 6.35 -15.25
CA VAL A 291 2.23 5.99 -14.50
C VAL A 291 2.37 6.36 -13.03
N TYR A 292 3.46 5.95 -12.40
CA TYR A 292 3.66 6.13 -10.97
C TYR A 292 5.09 6.59 -10.65
N ALA A 293 5.19 7.53 -9.73
CA ALA A 293 6.46 7.94 -9.10
C ALA A 293 6.21 8.08 -7.60
N GLY A 294 7.02 7.40 -6.79
CA GLY A 294 6.84 7.39 -5.34
C GLY A 294 7.40 6.11 -4.70
N ALA A 295 7.08 5.92 -3.43
CA ALA A 295 7.47 4.75 -2.66
C ALA A 295 6.49 3.58 -2.90
N PHE A 296 7.00 2.35 -2.92
CA PHE A 296 6.20 1.13 -2.89
C PHE A 296 6.94 0.01 -2.16
N GLY A 297 6.21 -0.96 -1.64
CA GLY A 297 6.75 -2.13 -0.95
C GLY A 297 6.27 -3.44 -1.57
N ILE A 298 7.09 -4.48 -1.45
CA ILE A 298 6.74 -5.85 -1.79
C ILE A 298 6.86 -6.70 -0.54
N ASP A 299 5.71 -7.12 -0.02
CA ASP A 299 5.64 -7.99 1.15
C ASP A 299 5.98 -9.45 0.77
N MET A 300 6.77 -10.07 1.61
CA MET A 300 7.22 -11.45 1.47
C MET A 300 7.17 -12.18 2.81
N MET A 301 7.37 -13.48 2.78
CA MET A 301 7.56 -14.29 3.98
C MET A 301 8.60 -15.37 3.75
N ALA A 302 9.36 -15.71 4.78
CA ALA A 302 10.13 -16.94 4.83
C ALA A 302 9.22 -18.11 5.25
N VAL A 303 9.36 -19.25 4.59
CA VAL A 303 8.56 -20.47 4.83
C VAL A 303 9.46 -21.68 5.03
#